data_fd153d77d0581e6053e318af5cab941a
#
_entry.id   fd153d77d0581e6053e318af5cab941a
#
_cell.length_a   1.000
_cell.length_b   1.000
_cell.length_c   1.000
_cell.angle_alpha   90.00
_cell.angle_beta   90.00
_cell.angle_gamma   90.00
#
_symmetry.space_group_name_H-M   'P 1'
#
loop_
_entity.id
_entity.type
_entity.pdbx_description
1 polymer ?
#
loop_
_entity_poly.entity_id
_entity_poly.type
_entity_poly.pdbx_seq_one_letter_code
_entity_poly.pdbx_strand_id
1 'polypeptide(L)'
;ITRYGRSEAMQEDYIFPILDRHVHRTEQQIHNRVHKVLIHINRELKEWSKRLGLTTNLTTYVARHTYATVLKRSGVSVALISESLGHSDLSTTQIYLDSFENSQIDAAMQHLL
;
A
#
# COMPACT_ATOMS: atom_id res chain seq x y z
N ILE A 1 11.65 -7.64 -10.95
CA ILE A 1 12.12 -6.27 -11.26
C ILE A 1 12.28 -6.09 -12.77
N THR A 2 12.86 -7.06 -13.49
CA THR A 2 13.09 -7.01 -14.95
C THR A 2 11.84 -6.74 -15.79
N ARG A 3 10.64 -7.06 -15.32
CA ARG A 3 9.40 -6.84 -16.07
C ARG A 3 8.87 -5.40 -15.98
N TYR A 4 9.13 -4.68 -14.90
CA TYR A 4 8.56 -3.36 -14.62
C TYR A 4 9.63 -2.28 -14.37
N GLY A 5 10.90 -2.67 -14.23
CA GLY A 5 12.01 -1.75 -14.07
C GLY A 5 12.52 -1.22 -15.42
N ARG A 6 13.37 -0.20 -15.37
CA ARG A 6 14.06 0.32 -16.54
C ARG A 6 15.15 -0.66 -16.96
N SER A 7 15.25 -0.99 -18.26
CA SER A 7 16.27 -1.92 -18.79
C SER A 7 17.70 -1.37 -18.69
N GLU A 8 17.86 -0.05 -18.63
CA GLU A 8 19.16 0.66 -18.59
C GLU A 8 19.27 1.54 -17.33
N ALA A 9 18.68 1.09 -16.21
CA ALA A 9 18.74 1.84 -14.96
C ALA A 9 20.15 1.83 -14.38
N MET A 10 20.66 3.00 -14.02
CA MET A 10 21.87 3.13 -13.20
C MET A 10 21.56 2.82 -11.73
N GLN A 11 22.58 2.53 -10.94
CA GLN A 11 22.42 2.20 -9.50
C GLN A 11 21.66 3.27 -8.71
N GLU A 12 21.75 4.52 -9.15
CA GLU A 12 21.10 5.67 -8.50
C GLU A 12 19.70 5.98 -9.02
N ASP A 13 19.19 5.26 -10.00
CA ASP A 13 17.86 5.49 -10.56
C ASP A 13 16.77 4.84 -9.71
N TYR A 14 15.57 5.42 -9.77
CA TYR A 14 14.40 4.80 -9.17
C TYR A 14 14.07 3.47 -9.86
N ILE A 15 13.73 2.45 -9.07
CA ILE A 15 13.39 1.10 -9.57
C ILE A 15 12.22 1.15 -10.55
N PHE A 16 11.19 1.93 -10.20
CA PHE A 16 10.00 2.08 -11.04
C PHE A 16 10.02 3.40 -11.80
N PRO A 17 9.53 3.45 -13.06
CA PRO A 17 9.54 4.64 -13.91
C PRO A 17 8.46 5.67 -13.52
N ILE A 18 8.19 5.81 -12.23
CA ILE A 18 7.26 6.81 -11.68
C ILE A 18 7.97 8.13 -11.47
N LEU A 19 9.16 8.06 -10.90
CA LEU A 19 10.04 9.20 -10.68
C LEU A 19 11.23 9.15 -11.63
N ASP A 20 11.75 10.31 -11.94
CA ASP A 20 12.96 10.52 -12.71
C ASP A 20 13.84 11.54 -11.98
N ARG A 21 15.06 11.16 -11.62
CA ARG A 21 15.99 12.02 -10.86
C ARG A 21 16.44 13.28 -11.60
N HIS A 22 16.37 13.24 -12.92
CA HIS A 22 16.74 14.39 -13.74
C HIS A 22 15.60 15.41 -13.87
N VAL A 23 14.35 14.97 -13.69
CA VAL A 23 13.14 15.79 -13.77
C VAL A 23 12.63 16.18 -12.38
N HIS A 24 12.52 15.22 -11.49
CA HIS A 24 11.96 15.40 -10.15
C HIS A 24 13.09 15.60 -9.13
N ARG A 25 13.63 16.83 -9.08
CA ARG A 25 14.82 17.18 -8.29
C ARG A 25 14.51 17.73 -6.91
N THR A 26 13.36 18.36 -6.75
CA THR A 26 12.95 18.94 -5.47
C THR A 26 11.90 18.07 -4.79
N GLU A 27 11.84 18.13 -3.46
CA GLU A 27 10.83 17.42 -2.68
C GLU A 27 9.41 17.74 -3.16
N GLN A 28 9.15 19.00 -3.49
CA GLN A 28 7.84 19.44 -4.01
C GLN A 28 7.51 18.78 -5.36
N GLN A 29 8.49 18.65 -6.25
CA GLN A 29 8.30 17.99 -7.56
C GLN A 29 8.03 16.49 -7.37
N ILE A 30 8.78 15.84 -6.47
CA ILE A 30 8.60 14.44 -6.11
C ILE A 30 7.20 14.24 -5.51
N HIS A 31 6.82 15.03 -4.53
CA HIS A 31 5.51 14.97 -3.88
C HIS A 31 4.37 15.14 -4.90
N ASN A 32 4.45 16.17 -5.74
CA ASN A 32 3.42 16.43 -6.74
C ASN A 32 3.29 15.29 -7.76
N ARG A 33 4.42 14.70 -8.17
CA ARG A 33 4.42 13.56 -9.10
C ARG A 33 3.80 12.33 -8.47
N VAL A 34 4.21 11.98 -7.25
CA VAL A 34 3.67 10.84 -6.50
C VAL A 34 2.16 11.02 -6.30
N HIS A 35 1.73 12.22 -5.90
CA HIS A 35 0.31 12.52 -5.69
C HIS A 35 -0.52 12.34 -6.97
N LYS A 36 -0.05 12.87 -8.11
CA LYS A 36 -0.73 12.69 -9.42
C LYS A 36 -0.85 11.22 -9.82
N VAL A 37 0.22 10.44 -9.65
CA VAL A 37 0.22 9.02 -9.97
C VAL A 37 -0.74 8.26 -9.06
N LEU A 38 -0.75 8.58 -7.76
CA LEU A 38 -1.62 7.95 -6.78
C LEU A 38 -3.11 8.20 -7.08
N ILE A 39 -3.48 9.43 -7.44
CA ILE A 39 -4.85 9.77 -7.85
C ILE A 39 -5.25 8.95 -9.08
N HIS A 40 -4.38 8.88 -10.08
CA HIS A 40 -4.67 8.12 -11.29
C HIS A 40 -4.87 6.63 -11.00
N ILE A 41 -3.95 6.00 -10.24
CA ILE A 41 -4.06 4.59 -9.85
C ILE A 41 -5.36 4.33 -9.08
N ASN A 42 -5.69 5.15 -8.09
CA ASN A 42 -6.90 4.96 -7.29
C ASN A 42 -8.18 5.13 -8.12
N ARG A 43 -8.18 6.02 -9.11
CA ARG A 43 -9.29 6.15 -10.06
C ARG A 43 -9.49 4.87 -10.88
N GLU A 44 -8.41 4.32 -11.43
CA GLU A 44 -8.47 3.07 -12.21
C GLU A 44 -8.91 1.89 -11.33
N LEU A 45 -8.38 1.78 -10.11
CA LEU A 45 -8.78 0.74 -9.15
C LEU A 45 -10.27 0.83 -8.80
N LYS A 46 -10.81 2.03 -8.65
CA LYS A 46 -12.24 2.25 -8.40
C LYS A 46 -13.11 1.77 -9.58
N GLU A 47 -12.69 2.04 -10.82
CA GLU A 47 -13.40 1.54 -11.99
C GLU A 47 -13.32 0.01 -12.09
N TRP A 48 -12.20 -0.59 -11.73
CA TRP A 48 -12.08 -2.05 -11.65
C TRP A 48 -13.00 -2.65 -10.59
N SER A 49 -13.10 -2.02 -9.41
CA SER A 49 -14.04 -2.47 -8.37
C SER A 49 -15.47 -2.55 -8.89
N LYS A 50 -15.92 -1.54 -9.62
CA LYS A 50 -17.25 -1.50 -10.24
C LYS A 50 -17.43 -2.61 -11.27
N ARG A 51 -16.45 -2.79 -12.17
CA ARG A 51 -16.51 -3.82 -13.23
C ARG A 51 -16.55 -5.23 -12.66
N LEU A 52 -15.87 -5.47 -11.53
CA LEU A 52 -15.85 -6.75 -10.83
C LEU A 52 -17.04 -6.95 -9.88
N GLY A 53 -17.92 -5.97 -9.75
CA GLY A 53 -19.07 -6.05 -8.84
C GLY A 53 -18.69 -6.08 -7.36
N LEU A 54 -17.52 -5.54 -6.99
CA LEU A 54 -17.08 -5.52 -5.60
C LEU A 54 -17.87 -4.49 -4.80
N THR A 55 -18.28 -4.84 -3.61
CA THR A 55 -18.98 -3.94 -2.68
C THR A 55 -18.04 -2.87 -2.09
N THR A 56 -16.74 -3.18 -2.03
CA THR A 56 -15.71 -2.28 -1.50
C THR A 56 -14.87 -1.70 -2.64
N ASN A 57 -14.65 -0.39 -2.60
CA ASN A 57 -13.75 0.25 -3.55
C ASN A 57 -12.29 -0.18 -3.30
N LEU A 58 -11.65 -0.71 -4.34
CA LEU A 58 -10.21 -0.95 -4.31
C LEU A 58 -9.45 0.38 -4.31
N THR A 59 -8.44 0.46 -3.46
CA THR A 59 -7.49 1.59 -3.40
C THR A 59 -6.10 1.07 -3.09
N THR A 60 -5.08 1.89 -3.32
CA THR A 60 -3.71 1.58 -2.87
C THR A 60 -3.62 1.40 -1.35
N TYR A 61 -4.49 2.08 -0.61
CA TYR A 61 -4.61 1.91 0.84
C TYR A 61 -5.13 0.52 1.20
N VAL A 62 -6.18 0.04 0.54
CA VAL A 62 -6.71 -1.33 0.72
C VAL A 62 -5.63 -2.36 0.39
N ALA A 63 -4.87 -2.18 -0.69
CA ALA A 63 -3.78 -3.07 -1.05
C ALA A 63 -2.70 -3.12 0.04
N ARG A 64 -2.32 -1.96 0.59
CA ARG A 64 -1.36 -1.85 1.69
C ARG A 64 -1.87 -2.54 2.97
N HIS A 65 -3.14 -2.39 3.28
CA HIS A 65 -3.79 -3.08 4.39
C HIS A 65 -3.78 -4.60 4.20
N THR A 66 -4.18 -5.05 3.03
CA THR A 66 -4.20 -6.49 2.71
C THR A 66 -2.81 -7.10 2.86
N TYR A 67 -1.78 -6.42 2.35
CA TYR A 67 -0.38 -6.84 2.49
C TYR A 67 0.00 -7.02 3.96
N ALA A 68 -0.24 -6.02 4.81
CA ALA A 68 0.09 -6.07 6.23
C ALA A 68 -0.66 -7.20 6.96
N THR A 69 -1.95 -7.36 6.67
CA THR A 69 -2.78 -8.40 7.28
C THR A 69 -2.34 -9.80 6.88
N VAL A 70 -2.03 -10.01 5.61
CA VAL A 70 -1.54 -11.31 5.12
C VAL A 70 -0.21 -11.66 5.79
N LEU A 71 0.72 -10.73 5.89
CA LEU A 71 2.00 -10.97 6.56
C LEU A 71 1.81 -11.30 8.05
N LYS A 72 0.94 -10.56 8.76
CA LYS A 72 0.64 -10.83 10.17
C LYS A 72 0.07 -12.24 10.35
N ARG A 73 -0.90 -12.63 9.53
CA ARG A 73 -1.49 -13.98 9.55
C ARG A 73 -0.50 -15.09 9.20
N SER A 74 0.52 -14.77 8.43
CA SER A 74 1.64 -15.69 8.11
C SER A 74 2.69 -15.76 9.20
N GLY A 75 2.49 -15.11 10.35
CA GLY A 75 3.42 -15.14 11.49
C GLY A 75 4.62 -14.20 11.38
N VAL A 76 4.59 -13.25 10.42
CA VAL A 76 5.65 -12.25 10.29
C VAL A 76 5.55 -11.25 11.44
N SER A 77 6.68 -10.93 12.06
CA SER A 77 6.73 -9.99 13.19
C SER A 77 6.25 -8.59 12.80
N VAL A 78 5.57 -7.90 13.71
CA VAL A 78 5.06 -6.52 13.49
C VAL A 78 6.21 -5.56 13.18
N ALA A 79 7.39 -5.77 13.77
CA ALA A 79 8.57 -4.96 13.49
C ALA A 79 8.99 -5.05 12.01
N LEU A 80 9.03 -6.25 11.45
CA LEU A 80 9.37 -6.45 10.04
C LEU A 80 8.29 -5.91 9.09
N ILE A 81 7.01 -6.05 9.46
CA ILE A 81 5.90 -5.43 8.72
C ILE A 81 6.04 -3.91 8.73
N SER A 82 6.33 -3.31 9.90
CA SER A 82 6.54 -1.87 10.05
C SER A 82 7.66 -1.34 9.16
N GLU A 83 8.80 -2.02 9.18
CA GLU A 83 9.95 -1.70 8.33
C GLU A 83 9.59 -1.78 6.84
N SER A 84 8.94 -2.88 6.41
CA SER A 84 8.53 -3.07 5.02
C SER A 84 7.50 -2.03 4.53
N LEU A 85 6.70 -1.49 5.44
CA LEU A 85 5.76 -0.41 5.17
C LEU A 85 6.40 0.98 5.22
N GLY A 86 7.65 1.09 5.68
CA GLY A 86 8.34 2.37 5.84
C GLY A 86 7.76 3.23 6.96
N HIS A 87 7.17 2.62 8.00
CA HIS A 87 6.74 3.35 9.17
C HIS A 87 7.94 3.69 10.05
N SER A 88 8.04 4.94 10.47
CA SER A 88 9.08 5.40 11.40
C SER A 88 8.82 4.99 12.86
N ASP A 89 7.56 4.63 13.17
CA ASP A 89 7.13 4.23 14.50
C ASP A 89 6.34 2.91 14.44
N LEU A 90 6.74 1.96 15.27
CA LEU A 90 6.12 0.65 15.41
C LEU A 90 4.67 0.74 15.92
N SER A 91 4.37 1.73 16.76
CA SER A 91 3.02 1.96 17.30
C SER A 91 2.01 2.22 16.19
N THR A 92 2.40 2.91 15.13
CA THR A 92 1.57 3.16 13.95
C THR A 92 1.14 1.84 13.30
N THR A 93 2.06 0.88 13.20
CA THR A 93 1.75 -0.44 12.62
C THR A 93 0.88 -1.26 13.56
N GLN A 94 1.11 -1.20 14.87
CA GLN A 94 0.33 -1.94 15.86
C GLN A 94 -1.13 -1.48 15.86
N ILE A 95 -1.38 -0.17 15.99
CA ILE A 95 -2.74 0.40 15.92
C ILE A 95 -3.45 0.03 14.62
N TYR A 96 -2.71 0.07 13.53
CA TYR A 96 -3.18 -0.27 12.20
C TYR A 96 -3.62 -1.74 12.09
N LEU A 97 -2.85 -2.67 12.65
CA LEU A 97 -3.17 -4.09 12.64
C LEU A 97 -4.27 -4.46 13.65
N ASP A 98 -4.33 -3.81 14.80
CA ASP A 98 -5.32 -4.06 15.85
C ASP A 98 -6.73 -3.66 15.42
N SER A 99 -6.86 -2.65 14.56
CA SER A 99 -8.16 -2.25 14.01
C SER A 99 -8.85 -3.33 13.19
N PHE A 100 -8.09 -4.29 12.64
CA PHE A 100 -8.63 -5.43 11.89
C PHE A 100 -9.04 -6.61 12.78
N GLU A 101 -8.32 -6.83 13.87
CA GLU A 101 -8.68 -7.88 14.82
C GLU A 101 -10.02 -7.57 15.46
N ASN A 102 -10.24 -6.31 15.82
CA ASN A 102 -11.51 -5.86 16.38
C ASN A 102 -12.67 -6.08 15.40
N SER A 103 -12.53 -5.75 14.13
CA SER A 103 -13.59 -5.96 13.13
C SER A 103 -13.91 -7.44 12.90
N GLN A 104 -12.93 -8.33 13.04
CA GLN A 104 -13.14 -9.79 12.95
C GLN A 104 -13.79 -10.36 14.20
N ILE A 105 -13.42 -9.86 15.36
CA ILE A 105 -14.06 -10.22 16.63
C ILE A 105 -15.52 -9.76 16.60
N ASP A 106 -15.79 -8.54 16.17
CA ASP A 106 -17.16 -8.01 16.04
C ASP A 106 -18.01 -8.85 15.07
N ALA A 107 -17.45 -9.23 13.93
CA ALA A 107 -18.12 -10.10 12.97
C ALA A 107 -18.38 -11.51 13.54
N ALA A 108 -17.43 -12.08 14.29
CA ALA A 108 -17.60 -13.37 14.95
C ALA A 108 -18.64 -13.31 16.08
N MET A 109 -18.68 -12.21 16.83
CA MET A 109 -19.67 -11.98 17.89
C MET A 109 -21.10 -11.86 17.35
N GLN A 110 -21.30 -11.29 16.16
CA GLN A 110 -22.61 -11.24 15.50
C GLN A 110 -23.18 -12.62 15.15
N HIS A 111 -22.35 -13.64 15.02
CA HIS A 111 -22.78 -15.02 14.79
C HIS A 111 -23.11 -15.78 16.08
N LEU A 112 -22.83 -15.21 17.25
CA LEU A 112 -23.12 -15.80 18.56
C LEU A 112 -24.40 -15.24 19.20
N LEU A 113 -24.99 -14.20 18.62
CA LEU A 113 -26.28 -13.60 19.00
C LEU A 113 -27.38 -14.05 18.06
#